data_8472800129038c12d362f6a2229d686b
#
_entry.id   8472800129038c12d362f6a2229d686b
#
_cell.length_a   1.000
_cell.length_b   1.000
_cell.length_c   1.000
_cell.angle_alpha   90.00
_cell.angle_beta   90.00
_cell.angle_gamma   90.00
#
_symmetry.space_group_name_H-M   'P 1'
#
loop_
_entity.id
_entity.type
_entity.pdbx_description
1 polymer ?
#
loop_
_entity_poly.entity_id
_entity_poly.type
_entity_poly.pdbx_seq_one_letter_code
_entity_poly.pdbx_strand_id
1 'polypeptide(L)'
;MTKLVSETGLNNICASMDKNVYECVSSFNSQHCVTDDTKIIIVGTITPPQGTNNGYFYTAPRNNIYGYIDAARGTNLKELKNKLNGGNLTNLQKTQIVNEIKDVLREQQIAFLDIMDKAIRKKDSCKDSDIAAYTLDESTFQNIPQGAKIICNSRLAEAGFKQIQKDLGCNLSYKYLSQRSGKKMEWIAELQ
;
A
#
# COMPACT_ATOMS: atom_id res chain seq x y z
N MET A 1 -21.28 -3.05 3.55
CA MET A 1 -20.91 -1.93 2.66
C MET A 1 -19.77 -1.19 3.33
N THR A 2 -18.67 -0.92 2.65
CA THR A 2 -17.52 -0.14 3.17
C THR A 2 -17.88 1.35 3.16
N LYS A 3 -17.59 2.09 4.24
CA LYS A 3 -17.96 3.50 4.37
C LYS A 3 -16.72 4.38 4.48
N LEU A 4 -16.65 5.42 3.64
CA LEU A 4 -15.77 6.57 3.86
C LEU A 4 -16.37 7.43 4.98
N VAL A 5 -15.57 7.82 5.96
CA VAL A 5 -15.99 8.63 7.12
C VAL A 5 -14.93 9.70 7.42
N SER A 6 -15.32 10.74 8.18
CA SER A 6 -14.36 11.68 8.74
C SER A 6 -13.50 11.03 9.83
N GLU A 7 -12.39 11.64 10.19
CA GLU A 7 -11.54 11.16 11.28
C GLU A 7 -12.29 11.06 12.61
N THR A 8 -13.10 12.08 12.95
CA THR A 8 -13.97 12.04 14.13
C THR A 8 -14.97 10.89 14.07
N GLY A 9 -15.57 10.63 12.90
CA GLY A 9 -16.48 9.52 12.67
C GLY A 9 -15.79 8.17 12.87
N LEU A 10 -14.57 8.01 12.38
CA LEU A 10 -13.78 6.79 12.54
C LEU A 10 -13.43 6.55 14.03
N ASN A 11 -12.97 7.58 14.74
CA ASN A 11 -12.64 7.50 16.15
C ASN A 11 -13.85 7.13 17.00
N ASN A 12 -15.03 7.69 16.71
CA ASN A 12 -16.28 7.33 17.40
C ASN A 12 -16.66 5.86 17.17
N ILE A 13 -16.50 5.37 15.94
CA ILE A 13 -16.74 3.94 15.63
C ILE A 13 -15.72 3.08 16.38
N CYS A 14 -14.42 3.40 16.34
CA CYS A 14 -13.38 2.67 17.07
C CYS A 14 -13.68 2.58 18.58
N ALA A 15 -14.10 3.68 19.20
CA ALA A 15 -14.43 3.75 20.63
C ALA A 15 -15.65 2.90 21.00
N SER A 16 -16.60 2.71 20.07
CA SER A 16 -17.83 1.94 20.29
C SER A 16 -17.72 0.46 19.95
N MET A 17 -16.56 0.01 19.40
CA MET A 17 -16.42 -1.36 18.91
C MET A 17 -16.23 -2.39 20.01
N ASP A 18 -16.80 -3.58 19.76
CA ASP A 18 -16.41 -4.80 20.46
C ASP A 18 -15.02 -5.22 19.94
N LYS A 19 -14.01 -5.20 20.81
CA LYS A 19 -12.60 -5.53 20.50
C LYS A 19 -12.41 -6.93 19.89
N ASN A 20 -13.39 -7.81 20.03
CA ASN A 20 -13.34 -9.15 19.47
C ASN A 20 -13.78 -9.24 17.99
N VAL A 21 -14.34 -8.15 17.43
CA VAL A 21 -14.97 -8.16 16.09
C VAL A 21 -14.26 -7.25 15.11
N TYR A 22 -13.63 -6.16 15.57
CA TYR A 22 -13.06 -5.14 14.70
C TYR A 22 -11.64 -4.77 15.13
N GLU A 23 -10.84 -4.38 14.18
CA GLU A 23 -9.48 -3.91 14.37
C GLU A 23 -9.29 -2.55 13.68
N CYS A 24 -8.71 -1.59 14.39
CA CYS A 24 -8.28 -0.32 13.82
C CYS A 24 -6.85 -0.46 13.31
N VAL A 25 -6.62 -0.17 12.05
CA VAL A 25 -5.29 -0.21 11.42
C VAL A 25 -4.96 1.15 10.81
N SER A 26 -3.68 1.49 10.82
CA SER A 26 -3.14 2.69 10.17
C SER A 26 -2.28 2.31 8.99
N SER A 27 -2.12 3.23 8.04
CA SER A 27 -1.28 3.05 6.87
C SER A 27 0.21 3.05 7.20
N PHE A 28 1.02 2.63 6.24
CA PHE A 28 2.48 2.80 6.25
C PHE A 28 2.95 4.08 5.53
N ASN A 29 2.04 5.01 5.23
CA ASN A 29 2.40 6.19 4.45
C ASN A 29 3.50 7.04 5.09
N SER A 30 3.62 7.08 6.42
CA SER A 30 4.76 7.71 7.09
C SER A 30 6.12 7.08 6.76
N GLN A 31 6.14 5.90 6.13
CA GLN A 31 7.33 5.17 5.73
C GLN A 31 7.52 5.12 4.21
N HIS A 32 6.69 5.82 3.43
CA HIS A 32 6.83 5.84 1.97
C HIS A 32 8.19 6.37 1.53
N CYS A 33 8.60 6.01 0.31
CA CYS A 33 9.84 6.48 -0.30
C CYS A 33 9.58 7.36 -1.54
N VAL A 34 8.47 8.09 -1.56
CA VAL A 34 8.19 9.06 -2.62
C VAL A 34 9.20 10.20 -2.55
N THR A 35 9.83 10.49 -3.67
CA THR A 35 10.78 11.59 -3.89
C THR A 35 10.40 12.32 -5.17
N ASP A 36 10.99 13.48 -5.44
CA ASP A 36 10.75 14.24 -6.68
C ASP A 36 11.09 13.43 -7.95
N ASP A 37 12.00 12.45 -7.83
CA ASP A 37 12.41 11.56 -8.94
C ASP A 37 11.50 10.33 -9.10
N THR A 38 10.49 10.14 -8.26
CA THR A 38 9.60 8.99 -8.33
C THR A 38 8.79 9.02 -9.62
N LYS A 39 8.87 7.94 -10.40
CA LYS A 39 8.19 7.80 -11.69
C LYS A 39 6.96 6.90 -11.63
N ILE A 40 6.95 5.95 -10.71
CA ILE A 40 5.85 4.99 -10.58
C ILE A 40 5.42 4.94 -9.12
N ILE A 41 4.13 5.12 -8.87
CA ILE A 41 3.54 4.98 -7.54
C ILE A 41 2.48 3.88 -7.59
N ILE A 42 2.69 2.83 -6.80
CA ILE A 42 1.73 1.74 -6.64
C ILE A 42 0.87 2.03 -5.41
N VAL A 43 -0.42 2.23 -5.65
CA VAL A 43 -1.39 2.61 -4.62
C VAL A 43 -2.21 1.41 -4.19
N GLY A 44 -2.10 1.07 -2.90
CA GLY A 44 -2.93 0.09 -2.20
C GLY A 44 -4.11 0.73 -1.47
N THR A 45 -4.90 -0.11 -0.82
CA THR A 45 -5.98 0.37 0.07
C THR A 45 -5.43 0.78 1.43
N ILE A 46 -5.01 -0.18 2.19
CA ILE A 46 -4.31 -0.04 3.47
C ILE A 46 -3.58 -1.34 3.75
N THR A 47 -2.38 -1.25 4.29
CA THR A 47 -1.60 -2.44 4.64
C THR A 47 -2.37 -3.29 5.66
N PRO A 48 -2.60 -4.59 5.40
CA PRO A 48 -3.29 -5.47 6.33
C PRO A 48 -2.41 -5.78 7.56
N PRO A 49 -3.00 -6.15 8.70
CA PRO A 49 -2.27 -6.46 9.93
C PRO A 49 -1.15 -7.49 9.75
N GLN A 50 -1.38 -8.51 8.91
CA GLN A 50 -0.37 -9.52 8.57
C GLN A 50 0.86 -8.91 7.85
N GLY A 51 0.69 -7.83 7.10
CA GLY A 51 1.78 -7.08 6.49
C GLY A 51 2.52 -6.19 7.49
N THR A 52 1.85 -5.70 8.54
CA THR A 52 2.47 -4.85 9.57
C THR A 52 3.52 -5.59 10.38
N ASN A 53 3.39 -6.89 10.55
CA ASN A 53 4.36 -7.73 11.26
C ASN A 53 5.76 -7.67 10.65
N ASN A 54 5.89 -7.31 9.37
CA ASN A 54 7.16 -7.18 8.65
C ASN A 54 7.61 -5.72 8.47
N GLY A 55 6.81 -4.75 8.91
CA GLY A 55 7.20 -3.35 9.00
C GLY A 55 7.23 -2.56 7.69
N TYR A 56 6.74 -3.09 6.56
CA TYR A 56 6.70 -2.34 5.29
C TYR A 56 5.62 -2.86 4.32
N PHE A 57 5.30 -2.05 3.29
CA PHE A 57 4.30 -2.35 2.26
C PHE A 57 4.55 -3.69 1.56
N TYR A 58 3.52 -4.44 1.28
CA TYR A 58 3.52 -5.66 0.47
C TYR A 58 4.48 -6.76 0.90
N THR A 59 5.00 -6.72 2.13
CA THR A 59 5.94 -7.71 2.65
C THR A 59 5.30 -9.04 3.04
N ALA A 60 3.97 -9.13 3.09
CA ALA A 60 3.27 -10.39 3.36
C ALA A 60 3.73 -11.52 2.41
N PRO A 61 3.89 -12.78 2.88
CA PRO A 61 4.49 -13.87 2.12
C PRO A 61 3.83 -14.12 0.75
N ARG A 62 2.50 -14.02 0.69
CA ARG A 62 1.71 -14.31 -0.53
C ARG A 62 1.60 -13.13 -1.50
N ASN A 63 2.15 -11.95 -1.18
CA ASN A 63 2.09 -10.81 -2.08
C ASN A 63 3.13 -10.95 -3.21
N ASN A 64 2.74 -10.71 -4.46
CA ASN A 64 3.59 -10.92 -5.63
C ASN A 64 4.16 -9.63 -6.23
N ILE A 65 3.85 -8.45 -5.69
CA ILE A 65 4.28 -7.16 -6.27
C ILE A 65 5.80 -7.09 -6.45
N TYR A 66 6.57 -7.48 -5.45
CA TYR A 66 8.03 -7.50 -5.55
C TYR A 66 8.54 -8.40 -6.67
N GLY A 67 7.93 -9.58 -6.86
CA GLY A 67 8.29 -10.45 -7.97
C GLY A 67 7.90 -9.91 -9.35
N TYR A 68 6.93 -9.02 -9.44
CA TYR A 68 6.61 -8.31 -10.69
C TYR A 68 7.63 -7.20 -10.97
N ILE A 69 8.07 -6.47 -9.94
CA ILE A 69 9.12 -5.46 -10.06
C ILE A 69 10.44 -6.14 -10.46
N ASP A 70 10.83 -7.24 -9.80
CA ASP A 70 12.03 -8.01 -10.16
C ASP A 70 12.01 -8.44 -11.63
N ALA A 71 10.88 -8.96 -12.10
CA ALA A 71 10.74 -9.40 -13.48
C ALA A 71 10.78 -8.26 -14.50
N ALA A 72 10.37 -7.05 -14.11
CA ALA A 72 10.36 -5.86 -14.96
C ALA A 72 11.73 -5.13 -14.97
N ARG A 73 12.42 -5.11 -13.84
CA ARG A 73 13.58 -4.24 -13.56
C ARG A 73 14.87 -4.99 -13.24
N GLY A 74 14.84 -6.32 -13.12
CA GLY A 74 16.02 -7.12 -12.78
C GLY A 74 16.51 -6.94 -11.34
N THR A 75 15.61 -6.62 -10.40
CA THR A 75 15.94 -6.41 -8.98
C THR A 75 15.88 -7.72 -8.18
N ASN A 76 16.16 -7.63 -6.87
CA ASN A 76 16.13 -8.76 -5.93
C ASN A 76 15.11 -8.58 -4.79
N LEU A 77 14.09 -7.74 -4.99
CA LEU A 77 13.10 -7.38 -3.95
C LEU A 77 12.34 -8.59 -3.39
N LYS A 78 12.04 -9.59 -4.23
CA LYS A 78 11.40 -10.83 -3.80
C LYS A 78 12.31 -11.64 -2.86
N GLU A 79 13.61 -11.65 -3.10
CA GLU A 79 14.56 -12.30 -2.21
C GLU A 79 14.63 -11.60 -0.86
N LEU A 80 14.74 -10.26 -0.83
CA LEU A 80 14.70 -9.45 0.40
C LEU A 80 13.40 -9.69 1.19
N LYS A 81 12.25 -9.70 0.51
CA LYS A 81 10.98 -10.05 1.13
C LYS A 81 10.99 -11.46 1.73
N ASN A 82 11.55 -12.44 1.03
CA ASN A 82 11.64 -13.81 1.54
C ASN A 82 12.55 -13.90 2.76
N LYS A 83 13.68 -13.21 2.78
CA LYS A 83 14.53 -13.07 3.99
C LYS A 83 13.73 -12.50 5.15
N LEU A 84 12.95 -11.43 4.92
CA LEU A 84 12.12 -10.79 5.94
C LEU A 84 11.05 -11.73 6.52
N ASN A 85 10.56 -12.70 5.73
CA ASN A 85 9.57 -13.70 6.13
C ASN A 85 10.19 -15.02 6.63
N GLY A 86 11.50 -15.20 6.51
CA GLY A 86 12.21 -16.42 6.85
C GLY A 86 12.98 -16.32 8.15
N GLY A 87 12.60 -17.09 9.18
CA GLY A 87 13.41 -17.32 10.36
C GLY A 87 13.27 -16.29 11.48
N ASN A 88 14.10 -16.48 12.53
CA ASN A 88 14.11 -15.67 13.76
C ASN A 88 14.97 -14.41 13.58
N LEU A 89 14.48 -13.42 12.86
CA LEU A 89 15.16 -12.15 12.72
C LEU A 89 14.96 -11.26 13.94
N THR A 90 16.03 -10.61 14.40
CA THR A 90 15.95 -9.51 15.35
C THR A 90 15.27 -8.29 14.72
N ASN A 91 14.76 -7.37 15.55
CA ASN A 91 14.18 -6.12 15.04
C ASN A 91 15.19 -5.30 14.22
N LEU A 92 16.46 -5.30 14.62
CA LEU A 92 17.53 -4.62 13.87
C LEU A 92 17.72 -5.22 12.47
N GLN A 93 17.76 -6.55 12.35
CA GLN A 93 17.87 -7.23 11.06
C GLN A 93 16.66 -6.97 10.17
N LYS A 94 15.44 -6.97 10.74
CA LYS A 94 14.22 -6.61 9.98
C LYS A 94 14.30 -5.18 9.46
N THR A 95 14.73 -4.22 10.31
CA THR A 95 14.89 -2.82 9.91
C THR A 95 15.93 -2.67 8.80
N GLN A 96 17.05 -3.38 8.86
CA GLN A 96 18.07 -3.37 7.82
C GLN A 96 17.51 -3.86 6.48
N ILE A 97 16.81 -5.00 6.46
CA ILE A 97 16.19 -5.54 5.23
C ILE A 97 15.13 -4.58 4.68
N VAL A 98 14.32 -3.96 5.54
CA VAL A 98 13.34 -2.95 5.10
C VAL A 98 14.02 -1.74 4.46
N ASN A 99 15.15 -1.28 5.02
CA ASN A 99 15.91 -0.19 4.43
C ASN A 99 16.52 -0.59 3.08
N GLU A 100 17.08 -1.79 2.93
CA GLU A 100 17.54 -2.32 1.64
C GLU A 100 16.40 -2.34 0.61
N ILE A 101 15.19 -2.78 0.99
CA ILE A 101 14.01 -2.72 0.12
C ILE A 101 13.70 -1.28 -0.33
N LYS A 102 13.72 -0.33 0.62
CA LYS A 102 13.47 1.09 0.32
C LYS A 102 14.51 1.68 -0.63
N ASP A 103 15.78 1.31 -0.45
CA ASP A 103 16.87 1.80 -1.30
C ASP A 103 16.73 1.27 -2.72
N VAL A 104 16.47 -0.04 -2.90
CA VAL A 104 16.20 -0.61 -4.23
C VAL A 104 14.98 0.06 -4.89
N LEU A 105 13.90 0.30 -4.16
CA LEU A 105 12.72 0.98 -4.71
C LEU A 105 13.02 2.41 -5.16
N ARG A 106 13.81 3.19 -4.37
CA ARG A 106 14.25 4.53 -4.76
C ARG A 106 15.11 4.52 -6.01
N GLU A 107 16.09 3.62 -6.10
CA GLU A 107 16.94 3.45 -7.28
C GLU A 107 16.10 3.15 -8.54
N GLN A 108 15.01 2.39 -8.39
CA GLN A 108 14.08 2.09 -9.47
C GLN A 108 13.03 3.19 -9.71
N GLN A 109 13.03 4.27 -8.90
CA GLN A 109 12.07 5.37 -8.94
C GLN A 109 10.62 4.89 -8.76
N ILE A 110 10.42 3.85 -7.92
CA ILE A 110 9.14 3.24 -7.58
C ILE A 110 8.83 3.51 -6.12
N ALA A 111 7.62 3.94 -5.82
CA ALA A 111 7.12 4.08 -4.45
C ALA A 111 5.81 3.35 -4.23
N PHE A 112 5.51 3.08 -2.97
CA PHE A 112 4.23 2.55 -2.51
C PHE A 112 3.51 3.57 -1.66
N LEU A 113 2.19 3.65 -1.83
CA LEU A 113 1.28 4.41 -0.98
C LEU A 113 0.03 3.59 -0.67
N ASP A 114 -0.53 3.80 0.50
CA ASP A 114 -1.89 3.40 0.84
C ASP A 114 -2.83 4.60 0.64
N ILE A 115 -4.01 4.35 0.03
CA ILE A 115 -5.01 5.40 -0.20
C ILE A 115 -5.73 5.82 1.08
N MET A 116 -5.76 4.92 2.06
CA MET A 116 -6.41 5.14 3.34
C MET A 116 -5.37 5.49 4.39
N ASP A 117 -5.62 6.52 5.21
CA ASP A 117 -4.83 6.80 6.40
C ASP A 117 -5.13 5.78 7.50
N LYS A 118 -6.41 5.61 7.83
CA LYS A 118 -6.90 4.69 8.85
C LYS A 118 -8.08 3.89 8.34
N ALA A 119 -8.21 2.66 8.80
CA ALA A 119 -9.36 1.81 8.51
C ALA A 119 -9.77 0.95 9.69
N ILE A 120 -11.06 0.62 9.72
CA ILE A 120 -11.63 -0.37 10.64
C ILE A 120 -11.88 -1.64 9.85
N ARG A 121 -11.25 -2.74 10.26
CA ARG A 121 -11.43 -4.07 9.69
C ARG A 121 -12.32 -4.92 10.58
N LYS A 122 -13.20 -5.71 9.96
CA LYS A 122 -14.12 -6.63 10.65
C LYS A 122 -13.39 -7.83 11.26
N LYS A 123 -12.19 -8.11 10.77
CA LYS A 123 -11.33 -9.21 11.23
C LYS A 123 -9.91 -9.03 10.70
N ASP A 124 -8.95 -9.76 11.26
CA ASP A 124 -7.59 -9.89 10.71
C ASP A 124 -7.64 -10.57 9.33
N SER A 125 -7.59 -9.78 8.28
CA SER A 125 -7.76 -10.22 6.90
C SER A 125 -7.11 -9.25 5.93
N CYS A 126 -6.59 -9.79 4.82
CA CYS A 126 -6.06 -8.99 3.70
C CYS A 126 -7.12 -8.54 2.69
N LYS A 127 -8.40 -8.89 2.90
CA LYS A 127 -9.46 -8.60 1.92
C LYS A 127 -10.04 -7.20 2.13
N ASP A 128 -10.14 -6.43 1.03
CA ASP A 128 -10.82 -5.12 1.04
C ASP A 128 -12.29 -5.21 1.49
N SER A 129 -12.96 -6.34 1.22
CA SER A 129 -14.34 -6.58 1.67
C SER A 129 -14.51 -6.60 3.19
N ASP A 130 -13.44 -6.79 3.93
CA ASP A 130 -13.46 -6.78 5.39
C ASP A 130 -13.21 -5.39 6.00
N ILE A 131 -12.96 -4.37 5.17
CA ILE A 131 -12.93 -2.97 5.59
C ILE A 131 -14.36 -2.49 5.80
N ALA A 132 -14.68 -2.06 7.02
CA ALA A 132 -16.00 -1.55 7.40
C ALA A 132 -16.12 -0.04 7.22
N ALA A 133 -15.09 0.70 7.66
CA ALA A 133 -15.00 2.14 7.52
C ALA A 133 -13.53 2.57 7.34
N TYR A 134 -13.28 3.74 6.76
CA TYR A 134 -11.94 4.26 6.52
C TYR A 134 -11.94 5.77 6.35
N THR A 135 -10.76 6.38 6.54
CA THR A 135 -10.43 7.75 6.13
C THR A 135 -9.45 7.72 4.96
N LEU A 136 -9.46 8.75 4.12
CA LEU A 136 -8.48 8.92 3.04
C LEU A 136 -7.27 9.71 3.53
N ASP A 137 -6.10 9.42 2.95
CA ASP A 137 -4.86 10.16 3.21
C ASP A 137 -4.62 11.21 2.12
N GLU A 138 -5.39 12.28 2.14
CA GLU A 138 -5.25 13.37 1.17
C GLU A 138 -3.89 14.08 1.28
N SER A 139 -3.35 14.19 2.49
CA SER A 139 -2.10 14.93 2.75
C SER A 139 -0.90 14.33 2.03
N THR A 140 -0.79 13.01 2.02
CA THR A 140 0.28 12.29 1.30
C THR A 140 0.15 12.48 -0.22
N PHE A 141 -1.08 12.53 -0.74
CA PHE A 141 -1.32 12.65 -2.17
C PHE A 141 -1.16 14.08 -2.72
N GLN A 142 -1.15 15.11 -1.87
CA GLN A 142 -0.84 16.50 -2.28
C GLN A 142 0.58 16.65 -2.83
N ASN A 143 1.52 15.80 -2.42
CA ASN A 143 2.93 15.91 -2.75
C ASN A 143 3.41 14.87 -3.78
N ILE A 144 2.49 14.28 -4.54
CA ILE A 144 2.87 13.35 -5.62
C ILE A 144 3.57 14.11 -6.75
N PRO A 145 4.75 13.62 -7.23
CA PRO A 145 5.47 14.24 -8.33
C PRO A 145 4.60 14.35 -9.59
N GLN A 146 4.61 15.51 -10.21
CA GLN A 146 3.89 15.74 -11.45
C GLN A 146 4.46 14.83 -12.56
N GLY A 147 3.63 14.02 -13.18
CA GLY A 147 4.03 13.06 -14.21
C GLY A 147 4.36 11.67 -13.70
N ALA A 148 4.31 11.41 -12.40
CA ALA A 148 4.40 10.05 -11.89
C ALA A 148 3.21 9.20 -12.41
N LYS A 149 3.52 7.98 -12.86
CA LYS A 149 2.52 6.98 -13.25
C LYS A 149 1.89 6.36 -11.99
N ILE A 150 0.59 6.48 -11.84
CA ILE A 150 -0.14 5.92 -10.70
C ILE A 150 -0.75 4.57 -11.09
N ILE A 151 -0.51 3.53 -10.29
CA ILE A 151 -1.08 2.19 -10.49
C ILE A 151 -1.89 1.81 -9.24
N CYS A 152 -3.21 1.85 -9.35
CA CYS A 152 -4.11 1.38 -8.28
C CYS A 152 -4.22 -0.15 -8.34
N ASN A 153 -3.85 -0.84 -7.26
CA ASN A 153 -3.79 -2.30 -7.22
C ASN A 153 -5.09 -3.00 -6.84
N SER A 154 -6.12 -2.23 -6.48
CA SER A 154 -7.47 -2.73 -6.19
C SER A 154 -8.54 -1.75 -6.64
N ARG A 155 -9.79 -2.24 -6.79
CA ARG A 155 -10.93 -1.37 -7.12
C ARG A 155 -11.25 -0.37 -6.01
N LEU A 156 -11.00 -0.74 -4.77
CA LEU A 156 -11.23 0.16 -3.64
C LEU A 156 -10.15 1.26 -3.58
N ALA A 157 -8.88 0.93 -3.89
CA ALA A 157 -7.82 1.92 -4.04
C ALA A 157 -8.12 2.88 -5.21
N GLU A 158 -8.60 2.37 -6.36
CA GLU A 158 -9.02 3.18 -7.49
C GLU A 158 -10.15 4.15 -7.12
N ALA A 159 -11.17 3.66 -6.41
CA ALA A 159 -12.29 4.50 -5.97
C ALA A 159 -11.86 5.60 -4.99
N GLY A 160 -10.99 5.27 -4.03
CA GLY A 160 -10.40 6.24 -3.11
C GLY A 160 -9.55 7.28 -3.83
N PHE A 161 -8.73 6.85 -4.80
CA PHE A 161 -7.89 7.76 -5.58
C PHE A 161 -8.73 8.76 -6.40
N LYS A 162 -9.83 8.32 -7.02
CA LYS A 162 -10.79 9.21 -7.70
C LYS A 162 -11.39 10.25 -6.76
N GLN A 163 -11.70 9.85 -5.52
CA GLN A 163 -12.23 10.78 -4.53
C GLN A 163 -11.18 11.81 -4.13
N ILE A 164 -9.95 11.41 -3.83
CA ILE A 164 -8.84 12.33 -3.52
C ILE A 164 -8.61 13.32 -4.67
N GLN A 165 -8.57 12.86 -5.92
CA GLN A 165 -8.42 13.75 -7.08
C GLN A 165 -9.53 14.82 -7.13
N LYS A 166 -10.76 14.41 -6.85
CA LYS A 166 -11.90 15.33 -6.80
C LYS A 166 -11.75 16.35 -5.68
N ASP A 167 -11.35 15.91 -4.48
CA ASP A 167 -11.25 16.76 -3.29
C ASP A 167 -10.07 17.74 -3.42
N LEU A 168 -8.96 17.30 -4.04
CA LEU A 168 -7.78 18.15 -4.32
C LEU A 168 -7.91 18.99 -5.61
N GLY A 169 -8.94 18.78 -6.41
CA GLY A 169 -9.09 19.49 -7.69
C GLY A 169 -8.00 19.16 -8.71
N CYS A 170 -7.37 17.99 -8.63
CA CYS A 170 -6.29 17.57 -9.52
C CYS A 170 -6.76 16.47 -10.49
N ASN A 171 -6.00 16.25 -11.57
CA ASN A 171 -6.31 15.21 -12.56
C ASN A 171 -5.02 14.47 -12.94
N LEU A 172 -4.62 13.54 -12.08
CA LEU A 172 -3.47 12.68 -12.32
C LEU A 172 -3.88 11.45 -13.12
N SER A 173 -3.10 11.10 -14.13
CA SER A 173 -3.31 9.88 -14.90
C SER A 173 -3.05 8.65 -14.02
N TYR A 174 -3.93 7.66 -14.08
CA TYR A 174 -3.78 6.42 -13.34
C TYR A 174 -4.27 5.21 -14.13
N LYS A 175 -3.82 4.01 -13.71
CA LYS A 175 -4.27 2.72 -14.22
C LYS A 175 -4.66 1.79 -13.09
N TYR A 176 -5.75 1.06 -13.26
CA TYR A 176 -6.09 -0.04 -12.37
C TYR A 176 -5.45 -1.35 -12.84
N LEU A 177 -4.69 -2.02 -11.97
CA LEU A 177 -4.15 -3.37 -12.20
C LEU A 177 -4.42 -4.28 -11.01
N SER A 178 -5.17 -5.34 -11.24
CA SER A 178 -5.42 -6.35 -10.20
C SER A 178 -4.16 -7.16 -9.90
N GLN A 179 -3.92 -7.45 -8.62
CA GLN A 179 -2.85 -8.38 -8.19
C GLN A 179 -3.20 -9.87 -8.41
N ARG A 180 -4.36 -10.19 -9.00
CA ARG A 180 -4.77 -11.58 -9.22
C ARG A 180 -3.79 -12.32 -10.14
N SER A 181 -3.67 -13.63 -9.93
CA SER A 181 -2.94 -14.53 -10.84
C SER A 181 -3.45 -14.34 -12.30
N GLY A 182 -2.55 -14.37 -13.27
CA GLY A 182 -2.87 -14.13 -14.69
C GLY A 182 -2.62 -12.68 -15.16
N LYS A 183 -2.35 -11.73 -14.27
CA LYS A 183 -2.05 -10.33 -14.62
C LYS A 183 -0.54 -9.99 -14.61
N LYS A 184 0.33 -10.98 -14.46
CA LYS A 184 1.79 -10.78 -14.36
C LYS A 184 2.35 -9.97 -15.54
N MET A 185 1.98 -10.31 -16.76
CA MET A 185 2.52 -9.63 -17.96
C MET A 185 2.06 -8.18 -18.04
N GLU A 186 0.81 -7.87 -17.65
CA GLU A 186 0.31 -6.51 -17.59
C GLU A 186 1.10 -5.69 -16.54
N TRP A 187 1.39 -6.28 -15.38
CA TRP A 187 2.22 -5.64 -14.36
C TRP A 187 3.63 -5.37 -14.86
N ILE A 188 4.28 -6.34 -15.49
CA ILE A 188 5.64 -6.18 -16.05
C ILE A 188 5.67 -5.04 -17.05
N ALA A 189 4.70 -4.98 -17.98
CA ALA A 189 4.62 -3.93 -18.99
C ALA A 189 4.44 -2.54 -18.39
N GLU A 190 3.69 -2.41 -17.30
CA GLU A 190 3.48 -1.10 -16.65
C GLU A 190 4.66 -0.69 -15.77
N LEU A 191 5.48 -1.64 -15.34
CA LEU A 191 6.65 -1.39 -14.49
C LEU A 191 7.94 -1.15 -15.29
N GLN A 192 7.96 -1.42 -16.59
CA GLN A 192 9.05 -1.06 -17.51
C GLN A 192 9.04 0.43 -17.83
#